data_8dc00c8ac8f4a2631029e5ba3c5caf66
#
_entry.id   8dc00c8ac8f4a2631029e5ba3c5caf66
#
_cell.length_a   1.000
_cell.length_b   1.000
_cell.length_c   1.000
_cell.angle_alpha   90.00
_cell.angle_beta   90.00
_cell.angle_gamma   90.00
#
_symmetry.space_group_name_H-M   'P 1'
#
loop_
_entity.id
_entity.type
_entity.pdbx_description
1 polymer ?
#
loop_
_entity_poly.entity_id
_entity_poly.type
_entity_poly.pdbx_seq_one_letter_code
_entity_poly.pdbx_strand_id
1 'polypeptide(L)'
;VAVQRRAGAGGRQVRALVVGGLGALVLAGCAGQPGAAAVVDGTAVPVSDLRSAIDELGPYLNDVSATNVLTVLVHEPTIVEVAAEHGVGVSDEDAEALLDSVVTQQTPDADVTFSDASVAVARYSIALSKIQELPDADAVSQEVTERISALDVEVNPRFGTVEDGNTLVAPTTRPWIVVPQDGAAPDGTEPAPEPSPSAP
;
A
#
# COMPACT_ATOMS: atom_id res chain seq x y z
N VAL A 1 82.17 2.76 0.13
CA VAL A 1 82.31 3.12 -1.30
C VAL A 1 80.94 3.67 -1.68
N ALA A 2 80.70 4.96 -1.53
CA ALA A 2 80.88 5.98 -2.60
C ALA A 2 79.89 5.74 -3.75
N VAL A 3 79.07 6.59 -4.07
CA VAL A 3 79.01 7.92 -4.68
C VAL A 3 77.81 7.88 -5.65
N GLN A 4 77.01 8.73 -5.79
CA GLN A 4 76.77 10.13 -6.13
C GLN A 4 75.42 10.31 -6.78
N ARG A 5 74.68 11.32 -6.34
CA ARG A 5 74.15 12.49 -7.06
C ARG A 5 73.58 12.35 -8.48
N ARG A 6 72.37 12.84 -8.65
CA ARG A 6 71.98 14.06 -9.39
C ARG A 6 70.43 14.13 -9.39
N ALA A 7 69.86 15.08 -8.88
CA ALA A 7 69.40 16.41 -9.21
C ALA A 7 68.90 16.58 -10.68
N GLY A 8 67.66 16.99 -10.78
CA GLY A 8 67.01 17.53 -11.97
C GLY A 8 65.53 17.73 -11.63
N ALA A 9 65.09 18.76 -11.14
CA ALA A 9 64.72 20.09 -11.62
C ALA A 9 63.74 20.06 -12.77
N GLY A 10 62.56 20.58 -12.47
CA GLY A 10 61.87 21.42 -13.44
C GLY A 10 60.59 20.84 -14.05
N GLY A 11 59.49 21.43 -13.71
CA GLY A 11 58.25 21.21 -14.42
C GLY A 11 57.06 21.65 -13.60
N ARG A 12 57.02 22.87 -13.36
CA ARG A 12 55.97 23.91 -13.38
C ARG A 12 54.69 23.45 -14.03
N GLN A 13 53.68 23.63 -13.21
CA GLN A 13 52.34 24.16 -13.60
C GLN A 13 51.53 23.31 -14.55
N VAL A 14 50.36 22.83 -14.05
CA VAL A 14 49.09 23.42 -14.54
C VAL A 14 48.08 23.33 -13.42
N ARG A 15 47.68 24.47 -12.92
CA ARG A 15 46.44 24.68 -12.20
C ARG A 15 45.32 24.43 -13.18
N ALA A 16 44.52 23.39 -12.94
CA ALA A 16 43.19 23.28 -13.50
C ALA A 16 42.22 23.26 -12.32
N LEU A 17 41.76 24.44 -11.95
CA LEU A 17 40.52 24.65 -11.21
C LEU A 17 39.39 24.22 -12.15
N VAL A 18 38.85 23.03 -11.94
CA VAL A 18 37.54 22.68 -12.43
C VAL A 18 36.59 22.76 -11.22
N VAL A 19 36.14 23.99 -11.00
CA VAL A 19 34.91 24.25 -10.25
C VAL A 19 33.76 23.85 -11.17
N GLY A 20 33.43 22.60 -11.19
CA GLY A 20 32.22 22.05 -11.79
C GLY A 20 31.19 21.86 -10.70
N GLY A 21 30.45 22.94 -10.41
CA GLY A 21 29.25 22.83 -9.57
C GLY A 21 28.24 21.94 -10.25
N LEU A 22 28.15 20.68 -9.85
CA LEU A 22 26.97 19.88 -10.05
C LEU A 22 25.99 20.24 -8.91
N GLY A 23 25.22 21.30 -9.16
CA GLY A 23 23.94 21.48 -8.51
C GLY A 23 23.05 20.34 -8.98
N ALA A 24 23.05 19.21 -8.31
CA ALA A 24 21.97 18.27 -8.36
C ALA A 24 20.76 18.98 -7.72
N LEU A 25 19.98 19.67 -8.57
CA LEU A 25 18.60 20.00 -8.27
C LEU A 25 17.90 18.65 -8.08
N VAL A 26 17.81 18.23 -6.84
CA VAL A 26 16.80 17.26 -6.42
C VAL A 26 15.47 17.98 -6.61
N LEU A 27 14.91 17.85 -7.81
CA LEU A 27 13.50 18.06 -8.04
C LEU A 27 12.80 16.93 -7.27
N ALA A 28 12.66 17.12 -5.96
CA ALA A 28 11.63 16.45 -5.18
C ALA A 28 10.30 16.99 -5.70
N GLY A 29 9.98 16.62 -6.94
CA GLY A 29 8.66 16.78 -7.51
C GLY A 29 7.78 15.76 -6.86
N CYS A 30 6.65 16.18 -6.33
CA CYS A 30 5.48 15.36 -6.03
C CYS A 30 5.00 14.68 -7.33
N ALA A 31 5.77 13.75 -7.82
CA ALA A 31 5.37 12.83 -8.86
C ALA A 31 5.24 11.50 -8.15
N GLY A 32 4.03 11.22 -7.66
CA GLY A 32 3.71 9.86 -7.25
C GLY A 32 4.24 8.91 -8.32
N GLN A 33 4.92 7.85 -7.90
CA GLN A 33 5.53 6.92 -8.86
C GLN A 33 4.46 6.40 -9.81
N PRO A 34 4.64 6.51 -11.15
CA PRO A 34 3.62 6.05 -12.09
C PRO A 34 3.29 4.57 -11.84
N GLY A 35 2.02 4.25 -11.63
CA GLY A 35 1.59 2.89 -11.36
C GLY A 35 1.62 2.48 -9.88
N ALA A 36 2.02 3.36 -8.96
CA ALA A 36 1.91 3.10 -7.53
C ALA A 36 0.52 3.46 -6.99
N ALA A 37 0.00 2.63 -6.11
CA ALA A 37 -1.18 2.90 -5.28
C ALA A 37 -0.79 3.70 -4.03
N ALA A 38 0.38 3.40 -3.47
CA ALA A 38 1.03 4.16 -2.42
C ALA A 38 2.55 4.05 -2.55
N VAL A 39 3.26 4.94 -1.86
CA VAL A 39 4.72 4.88 -1.66
C VAL A 39 4.95 4.98 -0.16
N VAL A 40 5.73 4.05 0.40
CA VAL A 40 6.05 3.97 1.82
C VAL A 40 7.57 4.01 1.96
N ASP A 41 8.11 5.02 2.62
CA ASP A 41 9.57 5.21 2.78
C ASP A 41 10.33 5.08 1.44
N GLY A 42 9.74 5.61 0.35
CA GLY A 42 10.29 5.54 -1.00
C GLY A 42 10.05 4.21 -1.74
N THR A 43 9.45 3.20 -1.12
CA THR A 43 9.10 1.91 -1.73
C THR A 43 7.66 1.95 -2.25
N ALA A 44 7.49 1.63 -3.53
CA ALA A 44 6.16 1.64 -4.15
C ALA A 44 5.35 0.38 -3.80
N VAL A 45 4.08 0.59 -3.47
CA VAL A 45 3.03 -0.45 -3.50
C VAL A 45 2.34 -0.33 -4.87
N PRO A 46 2.53 -1.27 -5.79
CA PRO A 46 1.97 -1.18 -7.14
C PRO A 46 0.44 -1.29 -7.17
N VAL A 47 -0.18 -0.61 -8.13
CA VAL A 47 -1.63 -0.76 -8.39
C VAL A 47 -1.98 -2.19 -8.82
N SER A 48 -1.06 -2.89 -9.50
CA SER A 48 -1.23 -4.29 -9.87
C SER A 48 -1.44 -5.17 -8.65
N ASP A 49 -0.59 -5.03 -7.65
CA ASP A 49 -0.59 -5.83 -6.43
C ASP A 49 -1.85 -5.59 -5.61
N LEU A 50 -2.24 -4.30 -5.47
CA LEU A 50 -3.52 -3.94 -4.86
C LEU A 50 -4.71 -4.60 -5.57
N ARG A 51 -4.72 -4.63 -6.91
CA ARG A 51 -5.80 -5.25 -7.68
C ARG A 51 -5.79 -6.76 -7.55
N SER A 52 -4.62 -7.39 -7.67
CA SER A 52 -4.50 -8.84 -7.49
C SER A 52 -5.06 -9.28 -6.15
N ALA A 53 -4.66 -8.60 -5.06
CA ALA A 53 -5.18 -8.92 -3.74
C ALA A 53 -6.70 -8.73 -3.62
N ILE A 54 -7.27 -7.67 -4.21
CA ILE A 54 -8.72 -7.45 -4.21
C ILE A 54 -9.45 -8.55 -4.99
N ASP A 55 -8.97 -8.87 -6.18
CA ASP A 55 -9.62 -9.83 -7.08
C ASP A 55 -9.52 -11.26 -6.52
N GLU A 56 -8.39 -11.61 -5.91
CA GLU A 56 -8.13 -12.94 -5.36
C GLU A 56 -8.82 -13.17 -4.00
N LEU A 57 -8.87 -12.14 -3.13
CA LEU A 57 -9.42 -12.26 -1.78
C LEU A 57 -10.92 -11.92 -1.72
N GLY A 58 -11.42 -11.11 -2.66
CA GLY A 58 -12.82 -10.68 -2.69
C GLY A 58 -13.86 -11.79 -2.62
N PRO A 59 -13.68 -12.95 -3.29
CA PRO A 59 -14.61 -14.08 -3.19
C PRO A 59 -14.69 -14.72 -1.79
N TYR A 60 -13.64 -14.58 -0.97
CA TYR A 60 -13.48 -15.32 0.28
C TYR A 60 -13.61 -14.46 1.54
N LEU A 61 -13.39 -13.14 1.42
CA LEU A 61 -13.39 -12.21 2.55
C LEU A 61 -14.48 -11.15 2.38
N ASN A 62 -15.04 -10.72 3.51
CA ASN A 62 -15.97 -9.58 3.54
C ASN A 62 -15.18 -8.27 3.57
N ASP A 63 -15.80 -7.19 3.09
CA ASP A 63 -15.29 -5.81 3.16
C ASP A 63 -13.93 -5.60 2.45
N VAL A 64 -13.65 -6.35 1.40
CA VAL A 64 -12.47 -6.19 0.55
C VAL A 64 -12.62 -4.93 -0.29
N SER A 65 -12.24 -3.78 0.26
CA SER A 65 -12.17 -2.50 -0.45
C SER A 65 -10.74 -2.12 -0.81
N ALA A 66 -10.58 -1.28 -1.84
CA ALA A 66 -9.26 -0.82 -2.25
C ALA A 66 -8.53 -0.09 -1.10
N THR A 67 -9.24 0.71 -0.31
CA THR A 67 -8.65 1.42 0.83
C THR A 67 -8.22 0.46 1.94
N ASN A 68 -9.07 -0.53 2.29
CA ASN A 68 -8.74 -1.50 3.34
C ASN A 68 -7.54 -2.35 2.95
N VAL A 69 -7.52 -2.90 1.73
CA VAL A 69 -6.39 -3.71 1.24
C VAL A 69 -5.12 -2.87 1.16
N LEU A 70 -5.21 -1.63 0.66
CA LEU A 70 -4.05 -0.75 0.60
C LEU A 70 -3.51 -0.41 1.99
N THR A 71 -4.38 -0.18 2.98
CA THR A 71 -3.97 0.01 4.38
C THR A 71 -3.15 -1.18 4.89
N VAL A 72 -3.63 -2.38 4.62
CA VAL A 72 -2.93 -3.61 5.01
C VAL A 72 -1.56 -3.69 4.32
N LEU A 73 -1.49 -3.49 3.00
CA LEU A 73 -0.23 -3.57 2.24
C LEU A 73 0.79 -2.50 2.67
N VAL A 74 0.33 -1.32 3.10
CA VAL A 74 1.18 -0.24 3.63
C VAL A 74 1.75 -0.58 5.01
N HIS A 75 0.95 -1.20 5.87
CA HIS A 75 1.32 -1.47 7.26
C HIS A 75 1.97 -2.84 7.49
N GLU A 76 1.74 -3.80 6.58
CA GLU A 76 2.18 -5.19 6.73
C GLU A 76 3.68 -5.32 7.02
N PRO A 77 4.60 -4.67 6.29
CA PRO A 77 6.02 -4.84 6.53
C PRO A 77 6.42 -4.47 7.97
N THR A 78 5.87 -3.36 8.48
CA THR A 78 6.15 -2.90 9.84
C THR A 78 5.62 -3.86 10.90
N ILE A 79 4.39 -4.36 10.73
CA ILE A 79 3.76 -5.26 11.70
C ILE A 79 4.47 -6.62 11.73
N VAL A 80 4.85 -7.15 10.57
CA VAL A 80 5.58 -8.42 10.47
C VAL A 80 6.99 -8.29 11.07
N GLU A 81 7.66 -7.15 10.87
CA GLU A 81 8.96 -6.86 11.49
C GLU A 81 8.85 -6.83 13.01
N VAL A 82 7.90 -6.09 13.56
CA VAL A 82 7.67 -6.03 15.03
C VAL A 82 7.34 -7.41 15.58
N ALA A 83 6.47 -8.18 14.91
CA ALA A 83 6.17 -9.55 15.33
C ALA A 83 7.43 -10.44 15.36
N ALA A 84 8.31 -10.30 14.38
CA ALA A 84 9.56 -11.04 14.34
C ALA A 84 10.53 -10.64 15.46
N GLU A 85 10.65 -9.33 15.76
CA GLU A 85 11.48 -8.82 16.87
C GLU A 85 11.01 -9.34 18.24
N HIS A 86 9.70 -9.52 18.41
CA HIS A 86 9.11 -10.10 19.62
C HIS A 86 9.04 -11.66 19.60
N GLY A 87 9.69 -12.30 18.61
CA GLY A 87 9.83 -13.76 18.53
C GLY A 87 8.59 -14.50 18.04
N VAL A 88 7.60 -13.78 17.49
CA VAL A 88 6.35 -14.33 16.93
C VAL A 88 6.24 -14.11 15.42
N GLY A 89 7.35 -14.19 14.72
CA GLY A 89 7.43 -14.01 13.27
C GLY A 89 6.43 -14.88 12.48
N VAL A 90 6.17 -14.48 11.25
CA VAL A 90 5.24 -15.14 10.32
C VAL A 90 5.98 -15.44 9.02
N SER A 91 5.85 -16.67 8.52
CA SER A 91 6.40 -17.08 7.22
C SER A 91 5.37 -16.98 6.10
N ASP A 92 5.84 -17.04 4.85
CA ASP A 92 4.96 -17.11 3.69
C ASP A 92 4.16 -18.42 3.70
N GLU A 93 4.77 -19.53 4.13
CA GLU A 93 4.12 -20.82 4.24
C GLU A 93 2.96 -20.81 5.25
N ASP A 94 3.11 -20.10 6.38
CA ASP A 94 2.02 -19.91 7.36
C ASP A 94 0.86 -19.12 6.72
N ALA A 95 1.18 -18.09 5.93
CA ALA A 95 0.20 -17.25 5.27
C ALA A 95 -0.53 -17.99 4.15
N GLU A 96 0.20 -18.73 3.32
CA GLU A 96 -0.39 -19.58 2.26
C GLU A 96 -1.30 -20.64 2.88
N ALA A 97 -0.88 -21.32 3.95
CA ALA A 97 -1.70 -22.29 4.64
C ALA A 97 -3.00 -21.71 5.22
N LEU A 98 -2.95 -20.45 5.71
CA LEU A 98 -4.17 -19.75 6.13
C LEU A 98 -5.11 -19.50 4.95
N LEU A 99 -4.59 -19.02 3.82
CA LEU A 99 -5.38 -18.76 2.62
C LEU A 99 -6.01 -20.06 2.07
N ASP A 100 -5.24 -21.12 1.98
CA ASP A 100 -5.73 -22.45 1.56
C ASP A 100 -6.85 -22.96 2.49
N SER A 101 -6.70 -22.74 3.79
CA SER A 101 -7.75 -23.09 4.77
C SER A 101 -9.04 -22.32 4.50
N VAL A 102 -8.96 -21.01 4.23
CA VAL A 102 -10.12 -20.16 3.93
C VAL A 102 -10.81 -20.61 2.64
N VAL A 103 -10.04 -20.88 1.58
CA VAL A 103 -10.56 -21.38 0.31
C VAL A 103 -11.26 -22.74 0.49
N THR A 104 -10.59 -23.68 1.15
CA THR A 104 -11.12 -25.05 1.34
C THR A 104 -12.42 -25.05 2.15
N GLN A 105 -12.58 -24.16 3.11
CA GLN A 105 -13.81 -24.03 3.88
C GLN A 105 -15.01 -23.57 3.06
N GLN A 106 -14.78 -22.75 2.01
CA GLN A 106 -15.84 -22.22 1.16
C GLN A 106 -16.00 -23.02 -0.13
N THR A 107 -14.89 -23.52 -0.68
CA THR A 107 -14.85 -24.23 -1.97
C THR A 107 -13.84 -25.38 -1.88
N PRO A 108 -14.23 -26.54 -1.36
CA PRO A 108 -13.31 -27.66 -1.04
C PRO A 108 -12.45 -28.18 -2.18
N ASP A 109 -12.92 -28.03 -3.42
CA ASP A 109 -12.24 -28.56 -4.63
C ASP A 109 -11.52 -27.44 -5.43
N ALA A 110 -11.42 -26.22 -4.91
CA ALA A 110 -10.75 -25.13 -5.60
C ALA A 110 -9.22 -25.23 -5.41
N ASP A 111 -8.49 -25.15 -6.52
CA ASP A 111 -7.04 -24.97 -6.54
C ASP A 111 -6.76 -23.51 -6.93
N VAL A 112 -6.41 -22.71 -5.94
CA VAL A 112 -6.20 -21.26 -6.08
C VAL A 112 -4.75 -20.94 -5.78
N THR A 113 -4.13 -20.19 -6.67
CA THR A 113 -2.79 -19.64 -6.44
C THR A 113 -2.92 -18.16 -6.10
N PHE A 114 -2.31 -17.74 -5.02
CA PHE A 114 -2.33 -16.38 -4.53
C PHE A 114 -1.08 -15.61 -4.94
N SER A 115 -1.23 -14.31 -5.20
CA SER A 115 -0.11 -13.39 -5.42
C SER A 115 0.58 -13.05 -4.10
N ASP A 116 1.82 -12.54 -4.19
CA ASP A 116 2.57 -12.05 -3.02
C ASP A 116 1.78 -11.02 -2.22
N ALA A 117 0.95 -10.22 -2.88
CA ALA A 117 0.11 -9.22 -2.22
C ALA A 117 -1.01 -9.86 -1.39
N SER A 118 -1.62 -10.95 -1.85
CA SER A 118 -2.61 -11.71 -1.07
C SER A 118 -1.95 -12.42 0.10
N VAL A 119 -0.75 -12.97 -0.10
CA VAL A 119 0.06 -13.58 0.97
C VAL A 119 0.44 -12.54 2.03
N ALA A 120 0.79 -11.31 1.62
CA ALA A 120 1.06 -10.20 2.56
C ALA A 120 -0.17 -9.86 3.43
N VAL A 121 -1.38 -9.87 2.86
CA VAL A 121 -2.63 -9.67 3.64
C VAL A 121 -2.81 -10.77 4.69
N ALA A 122 -2.50 -12.01 4.35
CA ALA A 122 -2.57 -13.12 5.30
C ALA A 122 -1.50 -13.02 6.39
N ARG A 123 -0.24 -12.69 6.03
CA ARG A 123 0.85 -12.44 7.01
C ARG A 123 0.48 -11.36 8.01
N TYR A 124 -0.07 -10.23 7.51
CA TYR A 124 -0.57 -9.15 8.35
C TYR A 124 -1.56 -9.67 9.40
N SER A 125 -2.54 -10.45 8.98
CA SER A 125 -3.58 -10.99 9.87
C SER A 125 -3.01 -11.93 10.93
N ILE A 126 -2.09 -12.82 10.54
CA ILE A 126 -1.42 -13.75 11.45
C ILE A 126 -0.52 -12.98 12.43
N ALA A 127 0.26 -12.00 11.95
CA ALA A 127 1.14 -11.21 12.78
C ALA A 127 0.37 -10.45 13.87
N LEU A 128 -0.74 -9.81 13.51
CA LEU A 128 -1.62 -9.14 14.49
C LEU A 128 -2.18 -10.12 15.53
N SER A 129 -2.63 -11.30 15.09
CA SER A 129 -3.14 -12.31 16.02
C SER A 129 -2.06 -12.77 16.99
N LYS A 130 -0.86 -13.08 16.48
CA LYS A 130 0.28 -13.51 17.31
C LYS A 130 0.72 -12.41 18.29
N ILE A 131 0.72 -11.12 17.87
CA ILE A 131 1.02 -9.98 18.76
C ILE A 131 -0.02 -9.89 19.88
N GLN A 132 -1.32 -10.08 19.58
CA GLN A 132 -2.39 -10.03 20.57
C GLN A 132 -2.31 -11.17 21.61
N GLU A 133 -1.64 -12.25 21.30
CA GLU A 133 -1.43 -13.39 22.22
C GLU A 133 -0.21 -13.21 23.13
N LEU A 134 0.61 -12.16 22.94
CA LEU A 134 1.78 -11.88 23.76
C LEU A 134 1.37 -11.45 25.18
N PRO A 135 2.17 -11.77 26.20
CA PRO A 135 1.91 -11.30 27.57
C PRO A 135 1.91 -9.78 27.74
N ASP A 136 2.64 -9.09 26.86
CA ASP A 136 2.82 -7.64 26.81
C ASP A 136 2.20 -7.01 25.54
N ALA A 137 1.12 -7.61 25.02
CA ALA A 137 0.44 -7.24 23.79
C ALA A 137 0.13 -5.74 23.69
N ASP A 138 -0.26 -5.09 24.80
CA ASP A 138 -0.58 -3.66 24.83
C ASP A 138 0.67 -2.80 24.51
N ALA A 139 1.84 -3.16 25.09
CA ALA A 139 3.08 -2.44 24.83
C ALA A 139 3.56 -2.63 23.38
N VAL A 140 3.47 -3.87 22.87
CA VAL A 140 3.83 -4.18 21.48
C VAL A 140 2.88 -3.50 20.50
N SER A 141 1.58 -3.45 20.79
CA SER A 141 0.60 -2.73 19.97
C SER A 141 0.85 -1.23 19.93
N GLN A 142 1.30 -0.65 21.05
CA GLN A 142 1.73 0.75 21.08
C GLN A 142 2.97 0.98 20.23
N GLU A 143 3.97 0.10 20.29
CA GLU A 143 5.17 0.15 19.44
C GLU A 143 4.80 0.07 17.96
N VAL A 144 3.91 -0.86 17.56
CA VAL A 144 3.37 -0.93 16.19
C VAL A 144 2.77 0.40 15.76
N THR A 145 1.93 1.00 16.62
CA THR A 145 1.27 2.28 16.33
C THR A 145 2.28 3.41 16.14
N GLU A 146 3.29 3.48 17.00
CA GLU A 146 4.36 4.48 16.91
C GLU A 146 5.18 4.32 15.63
N ARG A 147 5.56 3.09 15.26
CA ARG A 147 6.31 2.80 14.03
C ARG A 147 5.49 3.12 12.79
N ILE A 148 4.22 2.71 12.73
CA ILE A 148 3.32 3.06 11.61
C ILE A 148 3.18 4.58 11.47
N SER A 149 3.02 5.30 12.59
CA SER A 149 2.88 6.77 12.56
C SER A 149 4.15 7.49 12.09
N ALA A 150 5.30 6.85 12.18
CA ALA A 150 6.58 7.39 11.74
C ALA A 150 6.90 7.13 10.27
N LEU A 151 6.14 6.27 9.57
CA LEU A 151 6.35 5.99 8.15
C LEU A 151 6.09 7.25 7.31
N ASP A 152 6.89 7.42 6.25
CA ASP A 152 6.62 8.42 5.20
C ASP A 152 5.72 7.79 4.13
N VAL A 153 4.40 8.11 4.17
CA VAL A 153 3.39 7.49 3.32
C VAL A 153 2.77 8.49 2.37
N GLU A 154 2.95 8.27 1.08
CA GLU A 154 2.26 8.99 0.01
C GLU A 154 1.24 8.07 -0.66
N VAL A 155 -0.04 8.42 -0.63
CA VAL A 155 -1.11 7.64 -1.25
C VAL A 155 -1.60 8.31 -2.52
N ASN A 156 -1.81 7.51 -3.57
CA ASN A 156 -2.44 7.99 -4.78
C ASN A 156 -3.91 8.39 -4.47
N PRO A 157 -4.30 9.66 -4.72
CA PRO A 157 -5.62 10.19 -4.36
C PRO A 157 -6.83 9.43 -4.91
N ARG A 158 -6.59 8.53 -5.88
CA ARG A 158 -7.61 7.63 -6.41
C ARG A 158 -8.05 6.56 -5.40
N PHE A 159 -7.15 6.16 -4.51
CA PHE A 159 -7.39 5.06 -3.56
C PHE A 159 -7.62 5.55 -2.13
N GLY A 160 -7.31 6.80 -1.84
CA GLY A 160 -7.53 7.39 -0.52
C GLY A 160 -6.69 8.62 -0.26
N THR A 161 -6.76 9.08 0.95
CA THR A 161 -5.91 10.12 1.54
C THR A 161 -5.34 9.61 2.85
N VAL A 162 -4.20 10.15 3.25
CA VAL A 162 -3.59 9.85 4.54
C VAL A 162 -4.00 10.92 5.53
N GLU A 163 -4.44 10.52 6.71
CA GLU A 163 -4.70 11.35 7.87
C GLU A 163 -3.66 11.07 8.98
N ASP A 164 -3.80 11.74 10.12
CA ASP A 164 -2.87 11.61 11.25
C ASP A 164 -2.62 10.15 11.64
N GLY A 165 -1.35 9.81 11.92
CA GLY A 165 -0.93 8.46 12.28
C GLY A 165 -0.95 7.46 11.12
N ASN A 166 -0.82 7.95 9.88
CA ASN A 166 -0.84 7.15 8.64
C ASN A 166 -2.12 6.30 8.46
N THR A 167 -3.25 6.83 8.94
CA THR A 167 -4.57 6.26 8.71
C THR A 167 -5.03 6.56 7.28
N LEU A 168 -5.31 5.52 6.49
CA LEU A 168 -5.85 5.68 5.16
C LEU A 168 -7.37 5.86 5.22
N VAL A 169 -7.85 6.94 4.59
CA VAL A 169 -9.27 7.26 4.50
C VAL A 169 -9.73 7.15 3.06
N ALA A 170 -10.87 6.52 2.85
CA ALA A 170 -11.44 6.34 1.51
C ALA A 170 -11.67 7.69 0.81
N PRO A 171 -11.55 7.74 -0.53
CA PRO A 171 -11.82 8.96 -1.29
C PRO A 171 -13.26 9.43 -1.03
N THR A 172 -13.42 10.70 -0.70
CA THR A 172 -14.76 11.27 -0.58
C THR A 172 -15.42 11.40 -1.96
N THR A 173 -16.64 10.89 -2.09
CA THR A 173 -17.45 11.10 -3.30
C THR A 173 -17.70 12.58 -3.48
N ARG A 174 -17.28 13.14 -4.62
CA ARG A 174 -17.48 14.55 -4.91
C ARG A 174 -18.95 14.78 -5.34
N PRO A 175 -19.59 15.89 -4.94
CA PRO A 175 -21.03 16.12 -5.18
C PRO A 175 -21.48 16.08 -6.65
N TRP A 176 -20.54 16.21 -7.59
CA TRP A 176 -20.85 16.16 -9.04
C TRP A 176 -20.67 14.75 -9.65
N ILE A 177 -20.17 13.79 -8.88
CA ILE A 177 -20.10 12.40 -9.33
C ILE A 177 -21.39 11.72 -8.92
N VAL A 178 -22.29 11.56 -9.89
CA VAL A 178 -23.49 10.73 -9.71
C VAL A 178 -23.03 9.28 -9.78
N VAL A 179 -22.89 8.63 -8.63
CA VAL A 179 -22.70 7.17 -8.59
C VAL A 179 -24.06 6.56 -8.96
N PRO A 180 -24.17 5.74 -10.04
CA PRO A 180 -25.39 4.98 -10.27
C PRO A 180 -25.68 4.15 -9.02
N GLN A 181 -26.81 4.35 -8.38
CA GLN A 181 -27.27 3.47 -7.32
C GLN A 181 -27.67 2.15 -8.02
N ASP A 182 -26.81 1.15 -7.93
CA ASP A 182 -27.15 -0.19 -8.37
C ASP A 182 -28.36 -0.66 -7.54
N GLY A 183 -29.54 -0.66 -8.18
CA GLY A 183 -30.76 -1.22 -7.60
C GLY A 183 -31.99 -0.29 -7.51
N ALA A 184 -31.90 0.98 -7.81
CA ALA A 184 -33.14 1.78 -8.06
C ALA A 184 -33.57 1.53 -9.50
N ALA A 185 -34.45 0.57 -9.71
CA ALA A 185 -35.28 0.54 -10.91
C ALA A 185 -35.91 1.93 -11.09
N PRO A 186 -35.90 2.52 -12.30
CA PRO A 186 -36.61 3.77 -12.50
C PRO A 186 -38.07 3.51 -12.18
N ASP A 187 -38.57 4.17 -11.13
CA ASP A 187 -39.97 4.20 -10.80
C ASP A 187 -40.66 5.06 -11.87
N GLY A 188 -40.84 4.41 -13.01
CA GLY A 188 -41.49 4.95 -14.19
C GLY A 188 -43.02 4.93 -14.00
N THR A 189 -43.53 5.57 -12.96
CA THR A 189 -44.92 5.94 -12.89
C THR A 189 -45.05 7.36 -13.38
N GLU A 190 -44.94 7.50 -14.70
CA GLU A 190 -45.48 8.67 -15.39
C GLU A 190 -47.02 8.67 -15.24
N PRO A 191 -47.61 9.66 -14.60
CA PRO A 191 -49.09 9.72 -14.48
C PRO A 191 -49.68 9.81 -15.88
N ALA A 192 -50.55 8.86 -16.22
CA ALA A 192 -51.29 8.85 -17.44
C ALA A 192 -52.03 10.19 -17.62
N PRO A 193 -52.03 10.79 -18.85
CA PRO A 193 -52.79 12.03 -19.09
C PRO A 193 -54.29 11.79 -18.89
N GLU A 194 -54.90 12.63 -18.06
CA GLU A 194 -56.34 12.64 -17.84
C GLU A 194 -57.09 12.85 -19.17
N PRO A 195 -58.19 12.10 -19.43
CA PRO A 195 -58.99 12.32 -20.61
C PRO A 195 -59.74 13.68 -20.53
N SER A 196 -59.50 14.52 -21.52
CA SER A 196 -60.23 15.81 -21.68
C SER A 196 -61.73 15.58 -21.72
N PRO A 197 -62.48 16.37 -21.00
CA PRO A 197 -63.97 16.30 -21.08
C PRO A 197 -64.48 16.78 -22.45
N SER A 198 -65.28 15.92 -23.11
CA SER A 198 -66.04 16.28 -24.31
C SER A 198 -67.03 17.34 -23.96
N ALA A 199 -66.93 18.48 -24.64
CA ALA A 199 -67.95 19.52 -24.61
C ALA A 199 -69.17 19.15 -25.47
N PRO A 200 -70.36 19.68 -25.17
CA PRO A 200 -71.70 19.33 -25.74
C PRO A 200 -71.88 19.75 -27.16
#